data_5a637123d38c3e3f5058f5a813effea5
#
_entry.id   5a637123d38c3e3f5058f5a813effea5
#
_cell.length_a   1.000
_cell.length_b   1.000
_cell.length_c   1.000
_cell.angle_alpha   90.00
_cell.angle_beta   90.00
_cell.angle_gamma   90.00
#
_symmetry.space_group_name_H-M   'P 1'
#
loop_
_entity.id
_entity.type
_entity.pdbx_description
1 polymer ?
#
loop_
_entity_poly.entity_id
_entity_poly.type
_entity_poly.pdbx_seq_one_letter_code
_entity_poly.pdbx_strand_id
1 'polypeptide(L)'
;MDSLQTKEISLEQMMPLIQENLTAGRNVRFSPRGISMLPMLRQGEDSVVLSPAPLKLKKFDLPLYQRPDGKYILHRVVSVGQTHTCIGDNQFEYETGVGQDWVIAVVSAFYRGDQMWSVDDWRYRLYCYIWHYSRPLRHLWRRGKGWLRRHLKR
;
A
#
# COMPACT_ATOMS: atom_id res chain seq x y z
N MET A 1 36.98 7.35 8.37
CA MET A 1 35.89 7.10 7.40
C MET A 1 34.61 7.01 8.21
N ASP A 2 33.90 8.13 8.32
CA ASP A 2 32.61 8.17 9.03
C ASP A 2 31.59 7.38 8.21
N SER A 3 31.14 6.28 8.76
CA SER A 3 29.97 5.58 8.26
C SER A 3 28.77 6.51 8.46
N LEU A 4 28.27 7.09 7.37
CA LEU A 4 27.00 7.78 7.35
C LEU A 4 25.94 6.80 7.88
N GLN A 5 25.61 6.91 9.17
CA GLN A 5 24.45 6.23 9.74
C GLN A 5 23.23 6.83 9.06
N THR A 6 22.69 6.15 8.07
CA THR A 6 21.40 6.48 7.49
C THR A 6 20.35 6.27 8.60
N LYS A 7 20.04 7.35 9.33
CA LYS A 7 18.99 7.35 10.34
C LYS A 7 17.66 7.09 9.61
N GLU A 8 17.16 5.89 9.77
CA GLU A 8 15.86 5.51 9.21
C GLU A 8 14.75 6.30 9.91
N ILE A 9 14.22 7.30 9.23
CA ILE A 9 13.11 8.13 9.72
C ILE A 9 11.80 7.31 9.60
N SER A 10 11.03 7.22 10.67
CA SER A 10 9.74 6.54 10.65
C SER A 10 8.70 7.35 9.88
N LEU A 11 7.63 6.71 9.40
CA LEU A 11 6.55 7.40 8.70
C LEU A 11 5.90 8.46 9.60
N GLU A 12 5.73 8.14 10.89
CA GLU A 12 5.18 9.07 11.88
C GLU A 12 6.00 10.35 12.00
N GLN A 13 7.33 10.23 11.96
CA GLN A 13 8.24 11.39 12.01
C GLN A 13 8.20 12.21 10.71
N MET A 14 7.90 11.59 9.59
CA MET A 14 7.78 12.25 8.28
C MET A 14 6.40 12.88 8.05
N MET A 15 5.37 12.44 8.77
CA MET A 15 3.98 12.85 8.51
C MET A 15 3.75 14.36 8.53
N PRO A 16 4.31 15.16 9.47
CA PRO A 16 4.12 16.61 9.42
C PRO A 16 4.61 17.24 8.12
N LEU A 17 5.78 16.83 7.65
CA LEU A 17 6.35 17.30 6.37
C LEU A 17 5.54 16.82 5.16
N ILE A 18 5.05 15.58 5.19
CA ILE A 18 4.17 15.04 4.14
C ILE A 18 2.89 15.86 4.08
N GLN A 19 2.23 16.09 5.20
CA GLN A 19 0.97 16.85 5.27
C GLN A 19 1.14 18.30 4.80
N GLU A 20 2.23 18.97 5.21
CA GLU A 20 2.56 20.33 4.77
C GLU A 20 2.66 20.40 3.24
N ASN A 21 3.40 19.48 2.62
CA ASN A 21 3.54 19.43 1.16
C ASN A 21 2.23 19.13 0.46
N LEU A 22 1.46 18.16 0.95
CA LEU A 22 0.16 17.80 0.37
C LEU A 22 -0.84 18.98 0.48
N THR A 23 -0.87 19.68 1.61
CA THR A 23 -1.72 20.87 1.80
C THR A 23 -1.35 22.00 0.82
N ALA A 24 -0.06 22.14 0.50
CA ALA A 24 0.43 23.05 -0.52
C ALA A 24 0.22 22.54 -1.97
N GLY A 25 -0.51 21.43 -2.16
CA GLY A 25 -0.78 20.84 -3.47
C GLY A 25 0.43 20.13 -4.12
N ARG A 26 1.50 19.90 -3.35
CA ARG A 26 2.71 19.23 -3.84
C ARG A 26 2.66 17.73 -3.59
N ASN A 27 3.16 16.97 -4.55
CA ASN A 27 3.33 15.53 -4.40
C ASN A 27 4.55 15.21 -3.55
N VAL A 28 4.49 14.09 -2.81
CA VAL A 28 5.58 13.64 -1.95
C VAL A 28 6.00 12.23 -2.32
N ARG A 29 7.28 12.01 -2.57
CA ARG A 29 7.84 10.66 -2.78
C ARG A 29 8.36 10.12 -1.46
N PHE A 30 7.96 8.89 -1.10
CA PHE A 30 8.51 8.18 0.04
C PHE A 30 8.58 6.67 -0.20
N SER A 31 9.42 5.97 0.55
CA SER A 31 9.55 4.51 0.49
C SER A 31 8.78 3.89 1.66
N PRO A 32 7.66 3.19 1.40
CA PRO A 32 6.88 2.54 2.44
C PRO A 32 7.65 1.35 3.02
N ARG A 33 7.41 1.10 4.32
CA ARG A 33 7.95 -0.04 5.03
C ARG A 33 6.93 -1.13 5.17
N GLY A 34 7.42 -2.35 5.39
CA GLY A 34 6.60 -3.53 5.58
C GLY A 34 6.37 -4.33 4.30
N ILE A 35 5.73 -5.46 4.47
CA ILE A 35 5.54 -6.47 3.42
C ILE A 35 4.08 -6.60 2.97
N SER A 36 3.17 -5.78 3.51
CA SER A 36 1.73 -5.90 3.23
C SER A 36 1.38 -5.66 1.76
N MET A 37 2.18 -4.86 1.05
CA MET A 37 1.98 -4.51 -0.34
C MET A 37 2.83 -5.31 -1.33
N LEU A 38 3.51 -6.37 -0.88
CA LEU A 38 4.17 -7.30 -1.80
C LEU A 38 3.14 -8.00 -2.72
N PRO A 39 3.48 -8.29 -3.96
CA PRO A 39 4.73 -8.05 -4.68
C PRO A 39 4.80 -6.67 -5.34
N MET A 40 3.76 -5.84 -5.18
CA MET A 40 3.71 -4.53 -5.85
C MET A 40 4.81 -3.60 -5.36
N LEU A 41 4.96 -3.48 -4.03
CA LEU A 41 5.95 -2.61 -3.40
C LEU A 41 6.91 -3.44 -2.54
N ARG A 42 8.20 -3.33 -2.83
CA ARG A 42 9.28 -4.01 -2.12
C ARG A 42 9.94 -3.02 -1.15
N GLN A 43 9.99 -3.40 0.11
CA GLN A 43 10.63 -2.57 1.13
C GLN A 43 12.10 -2.32 0.80
N GLY A 44 12.52 -1.06 0.90
CA GLY A 44 13.92 -0.65 0.66
C GLY A 44 14.32 -0.55 -0.83
N GLU A 45 13.47 -0.99 -1.76
CA GLU A 45 13.75 -0.95 -3.20
C GLU A 45 12.79 -0.01 -3.96
N ASP A 46 11.53 0.01 -3.56
CA ASP A 46 10.47 0.72 -4.28
C ASP A 46 10.00 1.94 -3.48
N SER A 47 9.44 2.92 -4.18
CA SER A 47 8.85 4.10 -3.56
C SER A 47 7.55 4.49 -4.24
N VAL A 48 6.71 5.23 -3.51
CA VAL A 48 5.43 5.76 -3.99
C VAL A 48 5.45 7.27 -4.03
N VAL A 49 4.65 7.83 -4.94
CA VAL A 49 4.36 9.26 -5.01
C VAL A 49 2.97 9.47 -4.45
N LEU A 50 2.88 10.18 -3.35
CA LEU A 50 1.63 10.60 -2.73
C LEU A 50 1.15 11.91 -3.33
N SER A 51 -0.11 11.95 -3.69
CA SER A 51 -0.86 13.16 -4.08
C SER A 51 -1.93 13.45 -3.02
N PRO A 52 -2.44 14.69 -2.94
CA PRO A 52 -3.53 15.04 -2.03
C PRO A 52 -4.72 14.07 -2.16
N ALA A 53 -5.37 13.79 -1.03
CA ALA A 53 -6.52 12.90 -1.00
C ALA A 53 -7.64 13.40 -1.92
N PRO A 54 -8.21 12.56 -2.78
CA PRO A 54 -9.36 12.93 -3.60
C PRO A 54 -10.62 13.01 -2.74
N LEU A 55 -11.64 13.72 -3.22
CA LEU A 55 -12.94 13.78 -2.55
C LEU A 55 -13.60 12.41 -2.41
N LYS A 56 -13.35 11.51 -3.36
CA LYS A 56 -13.83 10.12 -3.34
C LYS A 56 -12.77 9.17 -3.87
N LEU A 57 -12.53 8.12 -3.12
CA LEU A 57 -11.68 7.01 -3.58
C LEU A 57 -12.40 6.17 -4.63
N LYS A 58 -11.62 5.53 -5.48
CA LYS A 58 -12.07 4.57 -6.49
C LYS A 58 -11.56 3.18 -6.15
N LYS A 59 -12.21 2.16 -6.69
CA LYS A 59 -11.71 0.79 -6.59
C LYS A 59 -10.30 0.70 -7.17
N PHE A 60 -9.41 0.05 -6.42
CA PHE A 60 -7.99 -0.13 -6.65
C PHE A 60 -7.10 1.08 -6.38
N ASP A 61 -7.62 2.20 -5.92
CA ASP A 61 -6.80 3.26 -5.35
C ASP A 61 -5.96 2.73 -4.18
N LEU A 62 -4.83 3.38 -3.94
CA LEU A 62 -3.91 3.10 -2.83
C LEU A 62 -3.88 4.30 -1.88
N PRO A 63 -4.85 4.45 -0.98
CA PRO A 63 -4.82 5.50 0.01
C PRO A 63 -3.77 5.24 1.09
N LEU A 64 -3.11 6.32 1.52
CA LEU A 64 -2.47 6.41 2.82
C LEU A 64 -3.50 6.98 3.79
N TYR A 65 -3.84 6.24 4.83
CA TYR A 65 -4.82 6.66 5.83
C TYR A 65 -4.33 6.38 7.24
N GLN A 66 -4.88 7.10 8.21
CA GLN A 66 -4.60 6.91 9.63
C GLN A 66 -5.81 6.26 10.30
N ARG A 67 -5.59 5.13 10.94
CA ARG A 67 -6.62 4.46 11.77
C ARG A 67 -6.87 5.22 13.06
N PRO A 68 -8.01 5.00 13.72
CA PRO A 68 -8.29 5.57 15.05
C PRO A 68 -7.27 5.20 16.12
N ASP A 69 -6.54 4.09 15.96
CA ASP A 69 -5.44 3.68 16.84
C ASP A 69 -4.11 4.44 16.57
N GLY A 70 -4.13 5.41 15.64
CA GLY A 70 -3.01 6.25 15.27
C GLY A 70 -2.06 5.66 14.22
N LYS A 71 -2.24 4.41 13.81
CA LYS A 71 -1.38 3.76 12.82
C LYS A 71 -1.64 4.25 11.41
N TYR A 72 -0.57 4.48 10.67
CA TYR A 72 -0.63 4.82 9.25
C TYR A 72 -0.58 3.55 8.41
N ILE A 73 -1.50 3.46 7.46
CA ILE A 73 -1.70 2.28 6.61
C ILE A 73 -1.71 2.71 5.14
N LEU A 74 -1.04 1.92 4.32
CA LEU A 74 -1.08 2.02 2.86
C LEU A 74 -1.62 0.69 2.32
N HIS A 75 -2.89 0.63 1.98
CA HIS A 75 -3.55 -0.56 1.45
C HIS A 75 -4.39 -0.22 0.21
N ARG A 76 -4.80 -1.26 -0.52
CA ARG A 76 -5.60 -1.14 -1.73
C ARG A 76 -7.09 -1.14 -1.43
N VAL A 77 -7.83 -0.18 -1.99
CA VAL A 77 -9.30 -0.16 -1.96
C VAL A 77 -9.83 -1.28 -2.86
N VAL A 78 -10.66 -2.14 -2.31
CA VAL A 78 -11.32 -3.23 -3.06
C VAL A 78 -12.83 -3.09 -3.14
N SER A 79 -13.42 -2.29 -2.25
CA SER A 79 -14.83 -1.91 -2.30
C SER A 79 -15.01 -0.48 -1.84
N VAL A 80 -15.88 0.25 -2.51
CA VAL A 80 -16.22 1.65 -2.26
C VAL A 80 -17.69 1.76 -1.87
N GLY A 81 -17.98 2.49 -0.81
CA GLY A 81 -19.34 2.74 -0.29
C GLY A 81 -19.35 3.99 0.59
N GLN A 82 -20.21 4.03 1.60
CA GLN A 82 -20.15 5.05 2.65
C GLN A 82 -18.83 4.97 3.41
N THR A 83 -18.36 3.76 3.64
CA THR A 83 -17.00 3.44 4.06
C THR A 83 -16.35 2.54 3.03
N HIS A 84 -15.04 2.43 3.07
CA HIS A 84 -14.27 1.64 2.12
C HIS A 84 -13.82 0.32 2.76
N THR A 85 -13.60 -0.68 1.90
CA THR A 85 -12.91 -1.92 2.29
C THR A 85 -11.54 -1.90 1.63
N CYS A 86 -10.50 -2.05 2.44
CA CYS A 86 -9.11 -2.03 2.01
C CYS A 86 -8.41 -3.36 2.33
N ILE A 87 -7.33 -3.66 1.61
CA ILE A 87 -6.52 -4.84 1.87
C ILE A 87 -5.11 -4.64 1.31
N GLY A 88 -4.10 -5.15 2.02
CA GLY A 88 -2.75 -5.27 1.48
C GLY A 88 -2.66 -6.34 0.40
N ASP A 89 -1.85 -6.12 -0.62
CA ASP A 89 -1.69 -7.06 -1.73
C ASP A 89 -1.20 -8.45 -1.27
N ASN A 90 -0.40 -8.49 -0.20
CA ASN A 90 0.11 -9.71 0.42
C ASN A 90 -0.76 -10.23 1.58
N GLN A 91 -1.93 -9.66 1.78
CA GLN A 91 -2.82 -10.03 2.89
C GLN A 91 -4.06 -10.77 2.38
N PHE A 92 -4.74 -11.46 3.30
CA PHE A 92 -6.00 -12.18 3.04
C PHE A 92 -7.13 -11.69 3.95
N GLU A 93 -6.84 -10.84 4.93
CA GLU A 93 -7.83 -10.23 5.81
C GLU A 93 -8.19 -8.84 5.29
N TYR A 94 -9.48 -8.61 5.14
CA TYR A 94 -10.02 -7.33 4.68
C TYR A 94 -10.20 -6.38 5.86
N GLU A 95 -9.82 -5.14 5.67
CA GLU A 95 -10.12 -4.05 6.57
C GLU A 95 -11.36 -3.31 6.07
N THR A 96 -12.45 -3.46 6.80
CA THR A 96 -13.74 -2.80 6.49
C THR A 96 -13.92 -1.55 7.35
N GLY A 97 -14.79 -0.65 6.93
CA GLY A 97 -15.14 0.54 7.70
C GLY A 97 -14.10 1.67 7.62
N VAL A 98 -13.22 1.64 6.62
CA VAL A 98 -12.25 2.73 6.40
C VAL A 98 -13.00 3.97 5.95
N GLY A 99 -13.03 5.01 6.78
CA GLY A 99 -13.68 6.27 6.49
C GLY A 99 -12.91 7.12 5.47
N GLN A 100 -13.62 7.90 4.66
CA GLN A 100 -12.98 8.86 3.76
C GLN A 100 -12.21 9.94 4.55
N ASP A 101 -12.68 10.28 5.74
CA ASP A 101 -12.05 11.22 6.68
C ASP A 101 -10.72 10.74 7.26
N TRP A 102 -10.44 9.43 7.20
CA TRP A 102 -9.14 8.88 7.59
C TRP A 102 -8.06 9.05 6.53
N VAL A 103 -8.47 9.32 5.28
CA VAL A 103 -7.57 9.34 4.12
C VAL A 103 -6.76 10.64 4.10
N ILE A 104 -5.44 10.50 4.10
CA ILE A 104 -4.48 11.62 4.09
C ILE A 104 -4.03 11.91 2.67
N ALA A 105 -3.79 10.87 1.89
CA ALA A 105 -3.25 10.97 0.54
C ALA A 105 -3.63 9.74 -0.29
N VAL A 106 -3.38 9.81 -1.58
CA VAL A 106 -3.49 8.66 -2.50
C VAL A 106 -2.22 8.54 -3.33
N VAL A 107 -1.82 7.31 -3.64
CA VAL A 107 -0.70 7.06 -4.54
C VAL A 107 -1.12 7.39 -5.97
N SER A 108 -0.39 8.29 -6.63
CA SER A 108 -0.57 8.65 -8.04
C SER A 108 0.44 7.99 -8.98
N ALA A 109 1.60 7.62 -8.45
CA ALA A 109 2.65 6.90 -9.16
C ALA A 109 3.51 6.10 -8.18
N PHE A 110 4.27 5.15 -8.70
CA PHE A 110 5.25 4.41 -7.91
C PHE A 110 6.51 4.15 -8.74
N TYR A 111 7.62 3.93 -8.05
CA TYR A 111 8.90 3.61 -8.65
C TYR A 111 9.30 2.19 -8.29
N ARG A 112 9.68 1.40 -9.29
CA ARG A 112 10.38 0.13 -9.13
C ARG A 112 11.84 0.34 -9.53
N GLY A 113 12.70 0.49 -8.53
CA GLY A 113 14.03 1.03 -8.78
C GLY A 113 13.92 2.44 -9.37
N ASP A 114 14.53 2.66 -10.53
CA ASP A 114 14.50 3.97 -11.22
C ASP A 114 13.32 4.14 -12.18
N GLN A 115 12.55 3.09 -12.43
CA GLN A 115 11.42 3.14 -13.36
C GLN A 115 10.15 3.62 -12.69
N MET A 116 9.62 4.74 -13.17
CA MET A 116 8.33 5.28 -12.73
C MET A 116 7.17 4.61 -13.47
N TRP A 117 6.11 4.30 -12.71
CA TRP A 117 4.83 3.78 -13.19
C TRP A 117 3.69 4.66 -12.69
N SER A 118 2.81 5.07 -13.59
CA SER A 118 1.56 5.73 -13.20
C SER A 118 0.54 4.69 -12.74
N VAL A 119 -0.30 5.06 -11.77
CA VAL A 119 -1.46 4.23 -11.38
C VAL A 119 -2.53 4.15 -12.48
N ASP A 120 -2.49 5.06 -13.47
CA ASP A 120 -3.36 5.05 -14.63
C ASP A 120 -2.84 4.18 -15.79
N ASP A 121 -1.62 3.65 -15.70
CA ASP A 121 -1.07 2.73 -16.70
C ASP A 121 -1.95 1.46 -16.78
N TRP A 122 -2.36 1.11 -18.00
CA TRP A 122 -3.26 -0.05 -18.21
C TRP A 122 -2.66 -1.39 -17.72
N ARG A 123 -1.33 -1.53 -17.78
CA ARG A 123 -0.61 -2.73 -17.30
C ARG A 123 -0.71 -2.84 -15.79
N TYR A 124 -0.56 -1.71 -15.08
CA TYR A 124 -0.77 -1.67 -13.64
C TYR A 124 -2.23 -1.95 -13.27
N ARG A 125 -3.18 -1.37 -13.99
CA ARG A 125 -4.61 -1.65 -13.77
C ARG A 125 -4.94 -3.11 -13.99
N LEU A 126 -4.39 -3.73 -15.06
CA LEU A 126 -4.54 -5.17 -15.31
C LEU A 126 -3.95 -5.99 -14.17
N TYR A 127 -2.77 -5.62 -13.66
CA TYR A 127 -2.20 -6.24 -12.45
C TYR A 127 -3.20 -6.17 -11.28
N CYS A 128 -3.82 -5.03 -11.00
CA CYS A 128 -4.78 -4.86 -9.91
C CYS A 128 -5.95 -5.85 -10.03
N TYR A 129 -6.51 -6.00 -11.24
CA TYR A 129 -7.60 -6.95 -11.50
C TYR A 129 -7.15 -8.39 -11.28
N ILE A 130 -6.09 -8.82 -11.93
CA ILE A 130 -5.59 -10.20 -11.83
C ILE A 130 -5.23 -10.52 -10.37
N TRP A 131 -4.53 -9.60 -9.71
CA TRP A 131 -4.08 -9.81 -8.33
C TRP A 131 -5.25 -9.89 -7.35
N HIS A 132 -6.26 -9.06 -7.52
CA HIS A 132 -7.46 -9.08 -6.69
C HIS A 132 -8.26 -10.38 -6.88
N TYR A 133 -8.60 -10.72 -8.10
CA TYR A 133 -9.47 -11.87 -8.39
C TYR A 133 -8.78 -13.22 -8.28
N SER A 134 -7.46 -13.30 -8.36
CA SER A 134 -6.69 -14.52 -8.08
C SER A 134 -6.49 -14.80 -6.58
N ARG A 135 -6.91 -13.89 -5.68
CA ARG A 135 -6.69 -14.01 -4.23
C ARG A 135 -7.23 -15.32 -3.63
N PRO A 136 -8.43 -15.82 -3.97
CA PRO A 136 -8.93 -17.10 -3.43
C PRO A 136 -8.00 -18.26 -3.78
N LEU A 137 -7.49 -18.33 -5.02
CA LEU A 137 -6.56 -19.37 -5.47
C LEU A 137 -5.22 -19.28 -4.73
N ARG A 138 -4.69 -18.05 -4.54
CA ARG A 138 -3.45 -17.83 -3.79
C ARG A 138 -3.60 -18.20 -2.32
N HIS A 139 -4.77 -17.95 -1.72
CA HIS A 139 -5.07 -18.34 -0.34
C HIS A 139 -5.10 -19.86 -0.19
N LEU A 140 -5.80 -20.56 -1.10
CA LEU A 140 -5.85 -22.03 -1.12
C LEU A 140 -4.46 -22.63 -1.27
N TRP A 141 -3.65 -22.11 -2.19
CA TRP A 141 -2.28 -22.57 -2.42
C TRP A 141 -1.36 -22.39 -1.19
N ARG A 142 -1.46 -21.25 -0.49
CA ARG A 142 -0.71 -21.03 0.76
C ARG A 142 -1.10 -22.00 1.85
N ARG A 143 -2.40 -22.31 2.00
CA ARG A 143 -2.89 -23.32 2.95
C ARG A 143 -2.37 -24.72 2.61
N GLY A 144 -2.38 -25.10 1.35
CA GLY A 144 -1.87 -26.37 0.86
C GLY A 144 -0.38 -26.56 1.14
N LYS A 145 0.45 -25.52 0.86
CA LYS A 145 1.89 -25.54 1.23
C LYS A 145 2.14 -25.69 2.72
N GLY A 146 1.35 -25.03 3.56
CA GLY A 146 1.44 -25.13 5.01
C GLY A 146 1.10 -26.55 5.51
N TRP A 147 0.11 -27.20 4.90
CA TRP A 147 -0.27 -28.59 5.19
C TRP A 147 0.85 -29.55 4.78
N LEU A 148 1.39 -29.41 3.56
CA LEU A 148 2.43 -30.27 3.00
C LEU A 148 3.72 -30.22 3.85
N ARG A 149 4.14 -29.00 4.28
CA ARG A 149 5.32 -28.84 5.16
C ARG A 149 5.16 -29.52 6.52
N ARG A 150 3.94 -29.57 7.06
CA ARG A 150 3.67 -30.23 8.36
C ARG A 150 3.67 -31.76 8.24
N HIS A 151 3.32 -32.30 7.08
CA HIS A 151 3.23 -33.76 6.87
C HIS A 151 4.50 -34.38 6.29
N LEU A 152 5.36 -33.58 5.62
CA LEU A 152 6.66 -34.04 5.11
C LEU A 152 7.82 -33.93 6.13
N LYS A 153 7.60 -33.42 7.34
CA LYS A 153 8.58 -33.34 8.42
C LYS A 153 8.38 -34.43 9.49
N ARG A 154 7.78 -35.58 9.12
CA ARG A 154 7.76 -36.80 9.93
C ARG A 154 8.63 -37.85 9.32
#